data_ab7ab14adaf83f8f73c56bf4b9a34204
#
_entry.id   ab7ab14adaf83f8f73c56bf4b9a34204
#
_cell.length_a   1.000
_cell.length_b   1.000
_cell.length_c   1.000
_cell.angle_alpha   90.00
_cell.angle_beta   90.00
_cell.angle_gamma   90.00
#
_symmetry.space_group_name_H-M   'P 1'
#
loop_
_entity.id
_entity.type
_entity.pdbx_description
1 polymer ?
#
loop_
_entity_poly.entity_id
_entity_poly.type
_entity_poly.pdbx_seq_one_letter_code
_entity_poly.pdbx_strand_id
1 'polypeptide(L)'
;LYGALARGGEVDGYRVLTPESIVRCHSEQASGPDEVLFISTRFGLGFMMSQPGASLGPNPRSFGHPGAGGSLGFADPEARIGFGYVMNKMQAGLLIDPRATTLIDAAYASL
;
A
#
# COMPACT_ATOMS: atom_id res chain seq x y z
N LEU A 1 11.73 0.22 3.50
CA LEU A 1 10.88 -0.98 3.63
C LEU A 1 10.14 -1.28 2.31
N TYR A 2 9.18 -0.46 1.88
CA TYR A 2 8.31 -0.77 0.73
C TYR A 2 9.08 -0.98 -0.58
N GLY A 3 10.20 -0.33 -0.80
CA GLY A 3 11.08 -0.60 -1.95
C GLY A 3 11.66 -2.02 -1.95
N ALA A 4 11.99 -2.57 -0.80
CA ALA A 4 12.41 -3.98 -0.68
C ALA A 4 11.23 -4.92 -0.96
N LEU A 5 10.03 -4.62 -0.40
CA LEU A 5 8.83 -5.43 -0.60
C LEU A 5 8.40 -5.46 -2.08
N ALA A 6 8.48 -4.33 -2.78
CA ALA A 6 8.16 -4.22 -4.21
C ALA A 6 9.14 -5.01 -5.11
N ARG A 7 10.33 -5.32 -4.60
CA ARG A 7 11.37 -6.05 -5.33
C ARG A 7 11.57 -7.50 -4.86
N GLY A 8 10.52 -8.09 -4.31
CA GLY A 8 10.56 -9.49 -3.88
C GLY A 8 11.22 -9.74 -2.53
N GLY A 9 11.29 -8.69 -1.69
CA GLY A 9 11.78 -8.80 -0.30
C GLY A 9 13.28 -8.63 -0.13
N GLU A 10 13.97 -7.99 -1.09
CA GLU A 10 15.40 -7.78 -1.04
C GLU A 10 15.79 -6.33 -1.36
N VAL A 11 16.81 -5.82 -0.70
CA VAL A 11 17.42 -4.51 -0.97
C VAL A 11 18.93 -4.58 -0.69
N ASP A 12 19.73 -4.12 -1.66
CA ASP A 12 21.20 -4.01 -1.57
C ASP A 12 21.87 -5.32 -1.13
N GLY A 13 21.35 -6.47 -1.60
CA GLY A 13 21.85 -7.81 -1.25
C GLY A 13 21.35 -8.35 0.09
N TYR A 14 20.59 -7.57 0.85
CA TYR A 14 19.98 -8.01 2.11
C TYR A 14 18.55 -8.47 1.91
N ARG A 15 18.27 -9.69 2.33
CA ARG A 15 16.91 -10.25 2.29
C ARG A 15 16.14 -9.87 3.54
N VAL A 16 15.06 -9.12 3.34
CA VAL A 16 14.12 -8.69 4.39
C VAL A 16 13.02 -9.74 4.60
N LEU A 17 12.45 -10.24 3.49
CA LEU A 17 11.44 -11.30 3.47
C LEU A 17 11.70 -12.24 2.29
N THR A 18 11.23 -13.48 2.40
CA THR A 18 11.30 -14.41 1.27
C THR A 18 10.27 -14.03 0.20
N PRO A 19 10.47 -14.41 -1.08
CA PRO A 19 9.47 -14.19 -2.13
C PRO A 19 8.10 -14.77 -1.79
N GLU A 20 8.06 -15.94 -1.17
CA GLU A 20 6.82 -16.59 -0.73
C GLU A 20 6.09 -15.77 0.34
N SER A 21 6.83 -15.17 1.27
CA SER A 21 6.27 -14.25 2.27
C SER A 21 5.67 -13.01 1.61
N ILE A 22 6.34 -12.45 0.60
CA ILE A 22 5.82 -11.31 -0.17
C ILE A 22 4.50 -11.69 -0.86
N VAL A 23 4.43 -12.86 -1.50
CA VAL A 23 3.18 -13.34 -2.11
C VAL A 23 2.05 -13.39 -1.09
N ARG A 24 2.31 -13.84 0.13
CA ARG A 24 1.30 -13.87 1.21
C ARG A 24 0.87 -12.46 1.66
N CYS A 25 1.76 -11.47 1.61
CA CYS A 25 1.41 -10.08 1.96
C CYS A 25 0.35 -9.50 1.02
N HIS A 26 0.36 -9.86 -0.26
CA HIS A 26 -0.61 -9.39 -1.27
C HIS A 26 -1.59 -10.47 -1.75
N SER A 27 -1.71 -11.57 -1.04
CA SER A 27 -2.78 -12.55 -1.22
C SER A 27 -3.91 -12.24 -0.25
N GLU A 28 -5.13 -12.08 -0.75
CA GLU A 28 -6.29 -11.76 0.08
C GLU A 28 -6.52 -12.82 1.17
N GLN A 29 -6.59 -12.37 2.41
CA GLN A 29 -6.86 -13.20 3.59
C GLN A 29 -8.23 -12.86 4.19
N ALA A 30 -8.65 -11.61 4.09
CA ALA A 30 -9.93 -11.14 4.57
C ALA A 30 -10.42 -9.97 3.73
N SER A 31 -11.72 -9.95 3.44
CA SER A 31 -12.37 -8.82 2.78
C SER A 31 -13.84 -8.73 3.18
N GLY A 32 -14.38 -7.53 3.20
CA GLY A 32 -15.77 -7.27 3.51
C GLY A 32 -15.98 -6.04 4.40
N PRO A 33 -17.21 -5.85 4.90
CA PRO A 33 -17.52 -4.78 5.84
C PRO A 33 -16.68 -4.89 7.11
N ASP A 34 -16.00 -3.81 7.45
CA ASP A 34 -15.24 -3.69 8.69
C ASP A 34 -16.14 -3.09 9.77
N GLU A 35 -16.37 -3.83 10.86
CA GLU A 35 -17.27 -3.41 11.93
C GLU A 35 -16.67 -2.32 12.84
N VAL A 36 -15.39 -2.05 12.72
CA VAL A 36 -14.70 -1.01 13.49
C VAL A 36 -14.57 0.28 12.69
N LEU A 37 -14.19 0.18 11.42
CA LEU A 37 -14.01 1.33 10.53
C LEU A 37 -15.28 1.74 9.78
N PHE A 38 -16.30 0.89 9.77
CA PHE A 38 -17.58 1.07 9.07
C PHE A 38 -17.44 1.32 7.56
N ILE A 39 -16.42 0.72 6.97
CA ILE A 39 -16.12 0.73 5.54
C ILE A 39 -15.78 -0.68 5.08
N SER A 40 -15.82 -0.95 3.78
CA SER A 40 -15.26 -2.21 3.27
C SER A 40 -13.74 -2.16 3.33
N THR A 41 -13.12 -3.23 3.79
CA THR A 41 -11.67 -3.39 3.84
C THR A 41 -11.26 -4.67 3.10
N ARG A 42 -10.01 -4.69 2.64
CA ARG A 42 -9.40 -5.83 1.98
C ARG A 42 -7.98 -5.99 2.46
N PHE A 43 -7.69 -7.10 3.13
CA PHE A 43 -6.39 -7.35 3.75
C PHE A 43 -5.71 -8.61 3.20
N GLY A 44 -4.41 -8.49 2.98
CA GLY A 44 -3.48 -9.59 2.89
C GLY A 44 -2.87 -9.90 4.26
N LEU A 45 -1.74 -10.57 4.31
CA LEU A 45 -1.07 -10.88 5.57
C LEU A 45 -0.31 -9.64 6.09
N GLY A 46 -0.92 -8.93 7.04
CA GLY A 46 -0.34 -7.76 7.69
C GLY A 46 -0.43 -6.44 6.91
N PHE A 47 -1.04 -6.44 5.73
CA PHE A 47 -1.17 -5.25 4.88
C PHE A 47 -2.59 -5.09 4.34
N MET A 48 -3.03 -3.85 4.19
CA MET A 48 -4.19 -3.53 3.39
C MET A 48 -3.84 -3.66 1.90
N MET A 49 -4.75 -4.19 1.11
CA MET A 49 -4.60 -4.31 -0.33
C MET A 49 -5.32 -3.18 -1.06
N SER A 50 -4.87 -2.88 -2.28
CA SER A 50 -5.55 -1.93 -3.16
C SER A 50 -7.02 -2.32 -3.34
N GLN A 51 -7.94 -1.37 -3.17
CA GLN A 51 -9.39 -1.60 -3.23
C GLN A 51 -10.14 -0.35 -3.68
N PRO A 52 -11.40 -0.47 -4.14
CA PRO A 52 -12.24 0.68 -4.44
C PRO A 52 -12.33 1.64 -3.24
N GLY A 53 -12.12 2.94 -3.48
CA GLY A 53 -12.11 3.97 -2.44
C GLY A 53 -10.80 4.07 -1.63
N ALA A 54 -9.86 3.12 -1.80
CA ALA A 54 -8.53 3.14 -1.19
C ALA A 54 -7.50 2.52 -2.14
N SER A 55 -7.34 3.12 -3.32
CA SER A 55 -6.43 2.64 -4.35
C SER A 55 -4.97 2.95 -4.01
N LEU A 56 -4.13 1.94 -4.03
CA LEU A 56 -2.68 2.01 -3.86
C LEU A 56 -1.98 2.00 -5.24
N GLY A 57 -2.44 2.84 -6.17
CA GLY A 57 -1.99 2.85 -7.56
C GLY A 57 -2.85 1.95 -8.47
N PRO A 58 -2.48 1.82 -9.75
CA PRO A 58 -3.30 1.13 -10.75
C PRO A 58 -3.31 -0.40 -10.60
N ASN A 59 -2.31 -0.98 -9.94
CA ASN A 59 -2.15 -2.43 -9.88
C ASN A 59 -2.92 -3.04 -8.69
N PRO A 60 -3.78 -4.06 -8.92
CA PRO A 60 -4.63 -4.63 -7.88
C PRO A 60 -3.86 -5.43 -6.83
N ARG A 61 -2.59 -5.76 -7.09
CA ARG A 61 -1.71 -6.46 -6.14
C ARG A 61 -0.87 -5.51 -5.28
N SER A 62 -1.03 -4.19 -5.44
CA SER A 62 -0.41 -3.24 -4.54
C SER A 62 -0.90 -3.44 -3.10
N PHE A 63 0.00 -3.36 -2.14
CA PHE A 63 -0.27 -3.59 -0.75
C PHE A 63 0.54 -2.64 0.15
N GLY A 64 -0.07 -2.20 1.22
CA GLY A 64 0.52 -1.22 2.12
C GLY A 64 -0.44 -0.84 3.22
N HIS A 65 -0.34 0.38 3.75
CA HIS A 65 -1.29 0.86 4.73
C HIS A 65 -1.34 2.39 4.75
N PRO A 66 -2.54 2.99 4.72
CA PRO A 66 -2.73 4.41 5.03
C PRO A 66 -2.64 4.64 6.54
N GLY A 67 -2.24 5.84 6.93
CA GLY A 67 -2.27 6.28 8.33
C GLY A 67 -3.34 7.35 8.55
N ALA A 68 -3.98 7.32 9.71
CA ALA A 68 -4.90 8.38 10.12
C ALA A 68 -4.19 9.74 10.04
N GLY A 69 -4.83 10.70 9.36
CA GLY A 69 -4.25 12.02 9.12
C GLY A 69 -3.51 12.19 7.80
N GLY A 70 -3.27 11.10 7.04
CA GLY A 70 -2.87 11.17 5.65
C GLY A 70 -1.52 10.57 5.27
N SER A 71 -0.76 9.95 6.19
CA SER A 71 0.44 9.21 5.82
C SER A 71 0.09 7.95 5.02
N LEU A 72 1.00 7.52 4.16
CA LEU A 72 0.79 6.34 3.33
C LEU A 72 2.12 5.67 3.02
N GLY A 73 2.13 4.35 3.05
CA GLY A 73 3.20 3.56 2.50
C GLY A 73 2.64 2.35 1.77
N PHE A 74 3.18 2.05 0.58
CA PHE A 74 2.80 0.83 -0.14
C PHE A 74 3.91 0.31 -1.04
N ALA A 75 3.79 -0.95 -1.42
CA ALA A 75 4.58 -1.63 -2.42
C ALA A 75 3.69 -2.03 -3.59
N ASP A 76 4.18 -1.83 -4.79
CA ASP A 76 3.64 -2.37 -6.03
C ASP A 76 4.64 -3.35 -6.65
N PRO A 77 4.42 -4.65 -6.55
CA PRO A 77 5.35 -5.63 -7.08
C PRO A 77 5.34 -5.71 -8.62
N GLU A 78 4.28 -5.25 -9.30
CA GLU A 78 4.20 -5.23 -10.76
C GLU A 78 5.04 -4.10 -11.35
N ALA A 79 4.85 -2.88 -10.85
CA ALA A 79 5.65 -1.73 -11.25
C ALA A 79 7.02 -1.66 -10.55
N ARG A 80 7.26 -2.52 -9.55
CA ARG A 80 8.47 -2.54 -8.70
C ARG A 80 8.71 -1.23 -7.97
N ILE A 81 7.63 -0.59 -7.54
CA ILE A 81 7.63 0.70 -6.83
C ILE A 81 7.40 0.48 -5.34
N GLY A 82 8.24 1.11 -4.51
CA GLY A 82 7.94 1.36 -3.11
C GLY A 82 7.64 2.83 -2.92
N PHE A 83 6.45 3.13 -2.41
CA PHE A 83 5.99 4.49 -2.19
C PHE A 83 5.91 4.79 -0.69
N GLY A 84 6.25 6.01 -0.31
CA GLY A 84 6.10 6.51 1.05
C GLY A 84 5.77 7.99 1.04
N TYR A 85 4.73 8.37 1.77
CA TYR A 85 4.29 9.74 1.93
C TYR A 85 4.05 10.07 3.40
N VAL A 86 4.59 11.18 3.84
CA VAL A 86 4.33 11.77 5.14
C VAL A 86 4.04 13.26 4.98
N MET A 87 3.20 13.80 5.85
CA MET A 87 2.78 15.19 5.80
C MET A 87 3.17 15.92 7.10
N ASN A 88 3.29 17.23 7.02
CA ASN A 88 3.50 18.11 8.18
C ASN A 88 2.17 18.65 8.75
N LYS A 89 1.05 18.43 8.07
CA LYS A 89 -0.29 18.83 8.52
C LYS A 89 -1.27 17.70 8.32
N MET A 90 -1.74 17.12 9.41
CA MET A 90 -2.76 16.09 9.41
C MET A 90 -4.10 16.65 8.91
N GLN A 91 -4.87 15.79 8.23
CA GLN A 91 -6.26 16.05 7.87
C GLN A 91 -7.16 14.97 8.49
N ALA A 92 -8.44 15.28 8.61
CA ALA A 92 -9.42 14.29 9.04
C ALA A 92 -9.60 13.25 7.93
N GLY A 93 -9.28 11.99 8.22
CA GLY A 93 -9.42 10.87 7.28
C GLY A 93 -8.73 9.62 7.79
N LEU A 94 -9.30 8.46 7.45
CA LEU A 94 -8.78 7.15 7.83
C LEU A 94 -8.16 6.39 6.65
N LEU A 95 -8.55 6.77 5.43
CA LEU A 95 -8.06 6.16 4.19
C LEU A 95 -7.02 7.06 3.51
N ILE A 96 -6.88 6.90 2.20
CA ILE A 96 -5.85 7.59 1.43
C ILE A 96 -6.20 9.07 1.28
N ASP A 97 -5.29 9.92 1.69
CA ASP A 97 -5.40 11.36 1.56
C ASP A 97 -5.33 11.78 0.08
N PRO A 98 -6.18 12.71 -0.40
CA PRO A 98 -6.13 13.20 -1.78
C PRO A 98 -4.75 13.73 -2.22
N ARG A 99 -3.96 14.27 -1.29
CA ARG A 99 -2.58 14.71 -1.58
C ARG A 99 -1.69 13.53 -1.95
N ALA A 100 -1.82 12.40 -1.23
CA ALA A 100 -1.09 11.18 -1.55
C ALA A 100 -1.54 10.61 -2.89
N THR A 101 -2.86 10.61 -3.19
CA THR A 101 -3.39 10.17 -4.49
C THR A 101 -2.79 10.96 -5.64
N THR A 102 -2.77 12.29 -5.55
CA THR A 102 -2.16 13.14 -6.59
C THR A 102 -0.68 12.79 -6.84
N LEU A 103 0.07 12.50 -5.77
CA LEU A 103 1.48 12.10 -5.91
C LEU A 103 1.64 10.70 -6.48
N ILE A 104 0.73 9.77 -6.15
CA ILE A 104 0.69 8.44 -6.75
C ILE A 104 0.46 8.55 -8.25
N ASP A 105 -0.57 9.29 -8.66
CA ASP A 105 -0.93 9.47 -10.07
C ASP A 105 0.25 10.08 -10.85
N ALA A 106 0.91 11.10 -10.31
CA ALA A 106 2.08 11.71 -10.92
C ALA A 106 3.27 10.74 -11.02
N ALA A 107 3.50 9.92 -9.99
CA ALA A 107 4.56 8.92 -10.01
C ALA A 107 4.33 7.88 -11.12
N TYR A 108 3.12 7.34 -11.22
CA TYR A 108 2.80 6.36 -12.28
C TYR A 108 2.77 6.97 -13.68
N ALA A 109 2.39 8.23 -13.83
CA ALA A 109 2.44 8.93 -15.12
C ALA A 109 3.87 9.22 -15.61
N SER A 110 4.88 9.07 -14.74
CA SER A 110 6.29 9.31 -15.07
C SER A 110 7.08 8.02 -15.41
N LEU A 111 6.45 6.86 -15.34
CA LEU A 111 7.04 5.56 -15.70
C LEU A 111 6.92 5.31 -17.20
#